data_7d40fc5a351d21edb8e40b0b048efe0f
#
_entry.id   7d40fc5a351d21edb8e40b0b048efe0f
#
_cell.length_a   1.000
_cell.length_b   1.000
_cell.length_c   1.000
_cell.angle_alpha   90.00
_cell.angle_beta   90.00
_cell.angle_gamma   90.00
#
_symmetry.space_group_name_H-M   'P 1'
#
loop_
_entity.id
_entity.type
_entity.pdbx_description
1 polymer ?
#
loop_
_entity_poly.entity_id
_entity_poly.type
_entity_poly.pdbx_seq_one_letter_code
_entity_poly.pdbx_strand_id
1 'polypeptide(L)'
;NDTPEIINKTFEDNNLKNGHILFVFFMYQDYISKTAAIGKPTNSKYQVQVMDFLYKESKEIWERVPAIIYIYGYEALENDNKIEESTKMISEGLKEYPDSVPLKVYQYLKTKDQLLKEDLIKNHANHWMVLQYKL
;
A
#
# COMPACT_ATOMS: atom_id res chain seq x y z
N ASN A 1 30.12 -11.91 -4.64
CA ASN A 1 29.61 -10.58 -4.90
C ASN A 1 29.15 -9.92 -3.61
N ASP A 2 29.89 -8.92 -3.14
CA ASP A 2 29.69 -8.26 -1.84
C ASP A 2 28.59 -7.17 -1.90
N THR A 3 27.98 -6.95 -3.07
CA THR A 3 27.01 -5.87 -3.28
C THR A 3 25.80 -5.93 -2.31
N PRO A 4 25.16 -7.09 -2.08
CA PRO A 4 24.07 -7.17 -1.11
C PRO A 4 24.49 -6.88 0.33
N GLU A 5 25.68 -7.33 0.72
CA GLU A 5 26.22 -7.06 2.06
C GLU A 5 26.55 -5.58 2.25
N ILE A 6 27.15 -4.97 1.21
CA ILE A 6 27.46 -3.54 1.22
C ILE A 6 26.17 -2.71 1.32
N ILE A 7 25.16 -3.07 0.55
CA ILE A 7 23.86 -2.39 0.59
C ILE A 7 23.23 -2.53 1.97
N ASN A 8 23.17 -3.73 2.53
CA ASN A 8 22.61 -3.96 3.85
C ASN A 8 23.35 -3.16 4.93
N LYS A 9 24.70 -3.21 4.90
CA LYS A 9 25.53 -2.48 5.83
C LYS A 9 25.35 -0.98 5.73
N THR A 10 25.21 -0.46 4.50
CA THR A 10 24.95 0.95 4.25
C THR A 10 23.64 1.38 4.86
N PHE A 11 22.61 0.52 4.81
CA PHE A 11 21.27 0.82 5.31
C PHE A 11 21.06 0.44 6.79
N GLU A 12 22.05 -0.11 7.46
CA GLU A 12 22.01 -0.34 8.92
C GLU A 12 22.11 0.96 9.72
N ASP A 13 22.72 1.99 9.14
CA ASP A 13 22.79 3.31 9.76
C ASP A 13 21.39 3.91 9.88
N ASN A 14 21.06 4.51 11.04
CA ASN A 14 19.75 5.11 11.29
C ASN A 14 19.34 6.16 10.25
N ASN A 15 20.31 6.94 9.74
CA ASN A 15 20.06 7.94 8.71
C ASN A 15 19.81 7.31 7.34
N LEU A 16 20.24 6.06 7.13
CA LEU A 16 20.13 5.34 5.87
C LEU A 16 18.95 4.37 5.84
N LYS A 17 18.34 4.05 6.99
CA LYS A 17 17.17 3.17 7.07
C LYS A 17 15.98 3.74 6.29
N ASN A 18 15.81 5.07 6.30
CA ASN A 18 14.81 5.74 5.48
C ASN A 18 15.02 5.47 3.99
N GLY A 19 16.27 5.56 3.56
CA GLY A 19 16.65 5.26 2.17
C GLY A 19 16.38 3.81 1.80
N HIS A 20 16.59 2.88 2.73
CA HIS A 20 16.31 1.47 2.51
C HIS A 20 14.83 1.21 2.27
N ILE A 21 13.96 1.79 3.10
CA ILE A 21 12.51 1.68 2.91
C ILE A 21 12.10 2.24 1.55
N LEU A 22 12.59 3.42 1.20
CA LEU A 22 12.28 4.06 -0.07
C LEU A 22 12.81 3.25 -1.26
N PHE A 23 14.00 2.68 -1.13
CA PHE A 23 14.60 1.84 -2.18
C PHE A 23 13.74 0.60 -2.45
N VAL A 24 13.34 -0.11 -1.39
CA VAL A 24 12.48 -1.30 -1.53
C VAL A 24 11.12 -0.91 -2.11
N PHE A 25 10.56 0.20 -1.68
CA PHE A 25 9.29 0.71 -2.21
C PHE A 25 9.38 1.00 -3.71
N PHE A 26 10.43 1.69 -4.15
CA PHE A 26 10.62 1.99 -5.57
C PHE A 26 10.87 0.71 -6.39
N MET A 27 11.59 -0.25 -5.86
CA MET A 27 11.77 -1.55 -6.51
C MET A 27 10.43 -2.27 -6.69
N TYR A 28 9.57 -2.21 -5.69
CA TYR A 28 8.24 -2.78 -5.77
C TYR A 28 7.40 -2.10 -6.86
N GLN A 29 7.39 -0.77 -6.89
CA GLN A 29 6.67 -0.03 -7.91
C GLN A 29 7.16 -0.37 -9.33
N ASP A 30 8.47 -0.48 -9.50
CA ASP A 30 9.08 -0.84 -10.77
C ASP A 30 8.66 -2.26 -11.19
N TYR A 31 8.67 -3.20 -10.27
CA TYR A 31 8.21 -4.57 -10.51
C TYR A 31 6.76 -4.62 -10.99
N ILE A 32 5.86 -3.91 -10.30
CA ILE A 32 4.45 -3.86 -10.67
C ILE A 32 4.27 -3.26 -12.05
N SER A 33 4.93 -2.14 -12.33
CA SER A 33 4.84 -1.46 -13.64
C SER A 33 5.35 -2.34 -14.77
N LYS A 34 6.47 -3.03 -14.57
CA LYS A 34 7.06 -3.90 -15.59
C LYS A 34 6.21 -5.13 -15.88
N THR A 35 5.66 -5.76 -14.84
CA THR A 35 4.78 -6.92 -15.03
C THR A 35 3.49 -6.54 -15.74
N ALA A 36 2.92 -5.39 -15.41
CA ALA A 36 1.76 -4.86 -16.11
C ALA A 36 2.05 -4.58 -17.58
N ALA A 37 3.20 -3.97 -17.87
CA ALA A 37 3.60 -3.61 -19.24
C ALA A 37 3.75 -4.83 -20.15
N ILE A 38 4.19 -5.97 -19.62
CA ILE A 38 4.36 -7.21 -20.42
C ILE A 38 3.15 -8.13 -20.32
N GLY A 39 2.08 -7.70 -19.64
CA GLY A 39 0.85 -8.47 -19.53
C GLY A 39 0.93 -9.72 -18.65
N LYS A 40 1.95 -9.84 -17.82
CA LYS A 40 2.08 -10.96 -16.89
C LYS A 40 1.33 -10.67 -15.60
N PRO A 41 0.70 -11.70 -14.97
CA PRO A 41 0.14 -11.54 -13.65
C PRO A 41 1.26 -11.30 -12.63
N THR A 42 1.00 -10.43 -11.66
CA THR A 42 1.94 -10.21 -10.56
C THR A 42 1.93 -11.40 -9.61
N ASN A 43 3.10 -11.66 -8.99
CA ASN A 43 3.21 -12.69 -7.97
C ASN A 43 2.62 -12.15 -6.66
N SER A 44 1.42 -12.60 -6.31
CA SER A 44 0.68 -12.09 -5.14
C SER A 44 1.41 -12.37 -3.83
N LYS A 45 2.08 -13.51 -3.70
CA LYS A 45 2.85 -13.83 -2.50
C LYS A 45 4.03 -12.89 -2.31
N TYR A 46 4.72 -12.57 -3.41
CA TYR A 46 5.81 -11.60 -3.41
C TYR A 46 5.30 -10.22 -3.00
N GLN A 47 4.16 -9.79 -3.54
CA GLN A 47 3.54 -8.52 -3.18
C GLN A 47 3.27 -8.44 -1.68
N VAL A 48 2.67 -9.48 -1.11
CA VAL A 48 2.36 -9.53 0.33
C VAL A 48 3.64 -9.48 1.17
N GLN A 49 4.67 -10.22 0.77
CA GLN A 49 5.95 -10.23 1.50
C GLN A 49 6.61 -8.86 1.51
N VAL A 50 6.64 -8.17 0.37
CA VAL A 50 7.23 -6.83 0.28
C VAL A 50 6.43 -5.83 1.11
N MET A 51 5.10 -5.87 1.02
CA MET A 51 4.25 -4.96 1.78
C MET A 51 4.34 -5.21 3.28
N ASP A 52 4.43 -6.46 3.72
CA ASP A 52 4.63 -6.80 5.13
C ASP A 52 5.96 -6.25 5.64
N PHE A 53 7.02 -6.39 4.85
CA PHE A 53 8.34 -5.83 5.17
C PHE A 53 8.25 -4.30 5.31
N LEU A 54 7.65 -3.62 4.33
CA LEU A 54 7.54 -2.17 4.36
C LEU A 54 6.69 -1.67 5.54
N TYR A 55 5.62 -2.38 5.84
CA TYR A 55 4.77 -2.09 6.99
C TYR A 55 5.57 -2.14 8.30
N LYS A 56 6.27 -3.25 8.53
CA LYS A 56 7.03 -3.47 9.76
C LYS A 56 8.18 -2.49 9.90
N GLU A 57 8.94 -2.29 8.83
CA GLU A 57 10.09 -1.37 8.84
C GLU A 57 9.66 0.09 9.05
N SER A 58 8.62 0.54 8.36
CA SER A 58 8.15 1.91 8.53
C SER A 58 7.59 2.15 9.92
N LYS A 59 6.88 1.17 10.48
CA LYS A 59 6.35 1.26 11.84
C LYS A 59 7.47 1.36 12.88
N GLU A 60 8.52 0.56 12.71
CA GLU A 60 9.66 0.55 13.62
C GLU A 60 10.49 1.85 13.53
N ILE A 61 10.79 2.29 12.31
CA ILE A 61 11.72 3.40 12.08
C ILE A 61 11.02 4.75 12.18
N TRP A 62 9.83 4.86 11.61
CA TRP A 62 9.07 6.12 11.56
C TRP A 62 7.97 6.20 12.62
N GLU A 63 7.76 5.14 13.38
CA GLU A 63 6.69 5.02 14.38
C GLU A 63 5.28 5.21 13.77
N ARG A 64 5.21 5.24 12.45
CA ARG A 64 3.97 5.43 11.70
C ARG A 64 4.10 4.82 10.31
N VAL A 65 3.09 4.06 9.90
CA VAL A 65 3.04 3.50 8.55
C VAL A 65 2.44 4.54 7.59
N PRO A 66 3.11 4.88 6.48
CA PRO A 66 2.54 5.79 5.48
C PRO A 66 1.23 5.27 4.88
N ALA A 67 0.33 6.18 4.52
CA ALA A 67 -0.96 5.82 3.93
C ALA A 67 -0.82 4.92 2.70
N ILE A 68 0.18 5.19 1.85
CA ILE A 68 0.42 4.42 0.62
C ILE A 68 0.72 2.95 0.92
N ILE A 69 1.33 2.64 2.06
CA ILE A 69 1.61 1.26 2.47
C ILE A 69 0.31 0.51 2.80
N TYR A 70 -0.63 1.17 3.46
CA TYR A 70 -1.95 0.59 3.70
C TYR A 70 -2.70 0.31 2.40
N ILE A 71 -2.62 1.24 1.45
CA ILE A 71 -3.27 1.11 0.14
C ILE A 71 -2.69 -0.07 -0.63
N TYR A 72 -1.39 -0.11 -0.80
CA TYR A 72 -0.72 -1.19 -1.52
C TYR A 72 -0.79 -2.52 -0.77
N GLY A 73 -0.74 -2.47 0.56
CA GLY A 73 -0.92 -3.65 1.40
C GLY A 73 -2.29 -4.27 1.22
N TYR A 74 -3.34 -3.45 1.17
CA TYR A 74 -4.68 -3.91 0.86
C TYR A 74 -4.73 -4.59 -0.51
N GLU A 75 -4.20 -3.93 -1.54
CA GLU A 75 -4.20 -4.48 -2.90
C GLU A 75 -3.47 -5.81 -2.99
N ALA A 76 -2.31 -5.92 -2.33
CA ALA A 76 -1.52 -7.15 -2.30
C ALA A 76 -2.28 -8.30 -1.63
N LEU A 77 -2.91 -8.01 -0.49
CA LEU A 77 -3.68 -9.02 0.26
C LEU A 77 -4.92 -9.48 -0.52
N GLU A 78 -5.61 -8.55 -1.20
CA GLU A 78 -6.73 -8.91 -2.07
C GLU A 78 -6.27 -9.82 -3.20
N ASN A 79 -5.16 -9.49 -3.85
CA ASN A 79 -4.61 -10.29 -4.94
C ASN A 79 -4.21 -11.70 -4.49
N ASP A 80 -3.82 -11.86 -3.23
CA ASP A 80 -3.46 -13.16 -2.65
C ASP A 80 -4.65 -13.86 -1.98
N ASN A 81 -5.87 -13.36 -2.19
CA ASN A 81 -7.12 -13.87 -1.61
C ASN A 81 -7.16 -13.89 -0.08
N LYS A 82 -6.36 -13.04 0.56
CA LYS A 82 -6.34 -12.88 2.01
C LYS A 82 -7.32 -11.78 2.42
N ILE A 83 -8.60 -12.06 2.24
CA ILE A 83 -9.68 -11.07 2.34
C ILE A 83 -9.84 -10.53 3.76
N GLU A 84 -9.76 -11.39 4.76
CA GLU A 84 -9.88 -10.98 6.16
C GLU A 84 -8.75 -10.01 6.56
N GLU A 85 -7.52 -10.34 6.16
CA GLU A 85 -6.35 -9.52 6.42
C GLU A 85 -6.41 -8.19 5.67
N SER A 86 -6.91 -8.20 4.42
CA SER A 86 -7.08 -6.97 3.63
C SER A 86 -8.09 -6.04 4.26
N THR A 87 -9.16 -6.58 4.82
CA THR A 87 -10.17 -5.80 5.54
C THR A 87 -9.58 -5.11 6.77
N LYS A 88 -8.75 -5.83 7.53
CA LYS A 88 -8.03 -5.26 8.68
C LYS A 88 -7.09 -4.14 8.25
N MET A 89 -6.41 -4.31 7.12
CA MET A 89 -5.48 -3.30 6.58
C MET A 89 -6.21 -1.98 6.29
N ILE A 90 -7.38 -2.04 5.67
CA ILE A 90 -8.21 -0.84 5.43
C ILE A 90 -8.64 -0.20 6.75
N SER A 91 -9.14 -0.99 7.69
CA SER A 91 -9.63 -0.48 8.98
C SER A 91 -8.51 0.22 9.75
N GLU A 92 -7.34 -0.40 9.81
CA GLU A 92 -6.18 0.17 10.48
C GLU A 92 -5.72 1.45 9.78
N GLY A 93 -5.67 1.43 8.45
CA GLY A 93 -5.29 2.58 7.65
C GLY A 93 -6.23 3.77 7.83
N LEU A 94 -7.54 3.53 7.90
CA LEU A 94 -8.52 4.60 8.10
C LEU A 94 -8.49 5.16 9.52
N LYS A 95 -8.06 4.40 10.53
CA LYS A 95 -7.82 4.95 11.86
C LYS A 95 -6.67 5.96 11.85
N GLU A 96 -5.60 5.66 11.12
CA GLU A 96 -4.45 6.55 11.01
C GLU A 96 -4.68 7.70 10.02
N TYR A 97 -5.43 7.44 8.96
CA TYR A 97 -5.66 8.38 7.86
C TYR A 97 -7.15 8.44 7.50
N PRO A 98 -7.97 9.04 8.39
CA PRO A 98 -9.43 9.06 8.19
C PRO A 98 -9.88 9.81 6.93
N ASP A 99 -9.03 10.67 6.37
CA ASP A 99 -9.34 11.44 5.17
C ASP A 99 -8.75 10.84 3.88
N SER A 100 -8.13 9.66 3.95
CA SER A 100 -7.55 9.00 2.77
C SER A 100 -8.65 8.59 1.80
N VAL A 101 -8.70 9.23 0.64
CA VAL A 101 -9.69 8.90 -0.40
C VAL A 101 -9.55 7.47 -0.92
N PRO A 102 -8.33 6.98 -1.26
CA PRO A 102 -8.20 5.60 -1.71
C PRO A 102 -8.72 4.57 -0.71
N LEU A 103 -8.42 4.76 0.58
CA LEU A 103 -8.88 3.84 1.62
C LEU A 103 -10.41 3.92 1.79
N LYS A 104 -10.99 5.12 1.71
CA LYS A 104 -12.44 5.29 1.73
C LYS A 104 -13.13 4.60 0.55
N VAL A 105 -12.55 4.70 -0.64
CA VAL A 105 -13.08 4.05 -1.85
C VAL A 105 -13.05 2.53 -1.67
N TYR A 106 -11.93 1.97 -1.23
CA TYR A 106 -11.84 0.53 -1.00
C TYR A 106 -12.81 0.06 0.09
N GLN A 107 -12.94 0.82 1.17
CA GLN A 107 -13.90 0.51 2.23
C GLN A 107 -15.33 0.49 1.67
N TYR A 108 -15.69 1.50 0.88
CA TYR A 108 -17.02 1.55 0.24
C TYR A 108 -17.24 0.35 -0.67
N LEU A 109 -16.26 -0.02 -1.49
CA LEU A 109 -16.41 -1.16 -2.41
C LEU A 109 -16.66 -2.47 -1.64
N LYS A 110 -16.12 -2.61 -0.43
CA LYS A 110 -16.36 -3.77 0.42
C LYS A 110 -17.69 -3.74 1.16
N THR A 111 -18.04 -2.59 1.74
CA THR A 111 -19.18 -2.48 2.66
C THR A 111 -20.46 -1.97 2.00
N LYS A 112 -20.34 -1.23 0.91
CA LYS A 112 -21.45 -0.51 0.26
C LYS A 112 -22.14 0.49 1.20
N ASP A 113 -21.39 1.02 2.16
CA ASP A 113 -21.87 2.01 3.12
C ASP A 113 -22.23 3.31 2.39
N GLN A 114 -23.53 3.67 2.43
CA GLN A 114 -24.02 4.83 1.72
C GLN A 114 -23.52 6.15 2.28
N LEU A 115 -23.28 6.23 3.57
CA LEU A 115 -22.72 7.45 4.19
C LEU A 115 -21.31 7.71 3.64
N LEU A 116 -20.53 6.66 3.47
CA LEU A 116 -19.19 6.75 2.91
C LEU A 116 -19.24 7.18 1.44
N LYS A 117 -20.17 6.63 0.66
CA LYS A 117 -20.39 7.04 -0.73
C LYS A 117 -20.77 8.52 -0.83
N GLU A 118 -21.66 8.98 0.03
CA GLU A 118 -22.09 10.37 0.07
C GLU A 118 -20.91 11.30 0.37
N ASP A 119 -20.06 10.95 1.33
CA ASP A 119 -18.85 11.70 1.63
C ASP A 119 -17.92 11.79 0.42
N LEU A 120 -17.69 10.66 -0.27
CA LEU A 120 -16.83 10.62 -1.45
C LEU A 120 -17.37 11.48 -2.58
N ILE A 121 -18.65 11.42 -2.85
CA ILE A 121 -19.30 12.22 -3.90
C ILE A 121 -19.30 13.70 -3.54
N LYS A 122 -19.63 14.03 -2.30
CA LYS A 122 -19.76 15.42 -1.84
C LYS A 122 -18.40 16.12 -1.77
N ASN A 123 -17.39 15.47 -1.19
CA ASN A 123 -16.13 16.10 -0.84
C ASN A 123 -14.96 15.74 -1.76
N HIS A 124 -15.09 14.68 -2.56
CA HIS A 124 -13.98 14.12 -3.35
C HIS A 124 -14.39 13.74 -4.78
N ALA A 125 -15.42 14.40 -5.33
CA ALA A 125 -15.99 14.06 -6.65
C ALA A 125 -14.95 14.07 -7.77
N ASN A 126 -13.94 14.92 -7.68
CA ASN A 126 -12.92 15.06 -8.71
C ASN A 126 -11.70 14.16 -8.52
N HIS A 127 -11.67 13.39 -7.43
CA HIS A 127 -10.56 12.45 -7.20
C HIS A 127 -10.61 11.34 -8.25
N TRP A 128 -9.43 11.00 -8.81
CA TRP A 128 -9.34 10.03 -9.90
C TRP A 128 -9.97 8.67 -9.58
N MET A 129 -9.86 8.19 -8.33
CA MET A 129 -10.47 6.92 -7.93
C MET A 129 -11.99 7.00 -7.88
N VAL A 130 -12.55 8.11 -7.41
CA VAL A 130 -13.99 8.32 -7.38
C VAL A 130 -14.54 8.30 -8.81
N LEU A 131 -13.85 8.95 -9.74
CA LEU A 131 -14.20 8.95 -11.15
C LEU A 131 -14.02 7.56 -11.79
N GLN A 132 -12.92 6.88 -11.48
CA GLN A 132 -12.62 5.56 -12.03
C GLN A 132 -13.68 4.53 -11.66
N TYR A 133 -14.11 4.50 -10.41
CA TYR A 133 -15.09 3.54 -9.92
C TYR A 133 -16.54 4.02 -10.13
N LYS A 134 -16.74 5.18 -10.73
CA LYS A 134 -18.06 5.74 -11.09
C LYS A 134 -19.01 5.83 -9.89
N LEU A 135 -18.49 6.33 -8.80
CA LEU A 135 -19.27 6.50 -7.56
C LEU A 135 -20.28 7.63 -7.64
#